data_d571acead51f8363670b6602738ce4a3
#
_entry.id   d571acead51f8363670b6602738ce4a3
#
_cell.length_a   1.000
_cell.length_b   1.000
_cell.length_c   1.000
_cell.angle_alpha   90.00
_cell.angle_beta   90.00
_cell.angle_gamma   90.00
#
_symmetry.space_group_name_H-M   'P 1'
#
loop_
_entity.id
_entity.type
_entity.pdbx_description
1 polymer ?
#
loop_
_entity_poly.entity_id
_entity_poly.type
_entity_poly.pdbx_seq_one_letter_code
_entity_poly.pdbx_strand_id
1 'polypeptide(L)'
;MFRKYTFRLQDALLIVLPAALLVGCAAGSADKPPPPPYNPTADSRSQSAEFIAANNEKKRGSSNKLALTSCNVVFGVRTGGNSSTHSGMFEPTAGTLQAKIVQWYELEGVSDAQMQSITDRICADAEQQLQQAGFELMPQAQLMATSQYQELAAKGRPGPVEWEVAKSEYKVFAPTGRTVFDQRFDSGAKGIANIFKAATRSNPDALEGKLVNELGITGAHVDYIVDFASVAGRDDSKGFLGRMAGQDQAEVTSTVELAISGSLKLVTPESINCHKLGCDTNNAIWPAYQSKRPLIAQGKFHNGLRDAQSTANKIGEGIANVVGFLAAMSGGSGSSLSISEWAVDADPQAYGQLAEQYSNGFIKMAALSARP
;
A
#
# COMPACT_ATOMS: atom_id res chain seq x y z
N MET A 1 11.77 -69.07 46.24
CA MET A 1 10.86 -68.35 47.14
C MET A 1 9.84 -67.60 46.27
N PHE A 2 8.73 -68.24 45.93
CA PHE A 2 7.69 -67.75 45.07
C PHE A 2 6.62 -67.06 45.90
N ARG A 3 6.35 -65.78 45.65
CA ARG A 3 5.24 -65.05 46.26
C ARG A 3 4.12 -64.89 45.22
N LYS A 4 3.04 -65.64 45.40
CA LYS A 4 1.80 -65.56 44.63
C LYS A 4 1.10 -64.25 44.99
N TYR A 5 0.72 -63.48 44.02
CA TYR A 5 -0.26 -62.43 44.17
C TYR A 5 -1.58 -62.88 43.56
N THR A 6 -2.56 -63.01 44.40
CA THR A 6 -3.96 -63.25 44.07
C THR A 6 -4.62 -61.94 43.63
N PHE A 7 -5.14 -61.94 42.42
CA PHE A 7 -5.99 -60.86 41.89
C PHE A 7 -7.41 -61.06 42.41
N ARG A 8 -7.93 -60.14 43.20
CA ARG A 8 -9.37 -60.07 43.54
C ARG A 8 -10.08 -59.28 42.48
N LEU A 9 -10.96 -59.92 41.73
CA LEU A 9 -12.03 -59.33 40.95
C LEU A 9 -13.15 -58.94 41.92
N GLN A 10 -13.37 -57.66 42.13
CA GLN A 10 -14.62 -57.06 42.59
C GLN A 10 -14.37 -55.53 42.65
N ASP A 11 -14.91 -54.85 41.67
CA ASP A 11 -15.66 -53.59 41.78
C ASP A 11 -15.79 -53.00 40.40
N ALA A 12 -16.80 -53.50 39.69
CA ALA A 12 -17.31 -52.86 38.50
C ALA A 12 -18.09 -51.60 38.92
N LEU A 13 -17.41 -50.50 39.08
CA LEU A 13 -18.05 -49.19 39.26
C LEU A 13 -18.46 -48.67 37.88
N LEU A 14 -19.76 -48.74 37.62
CA LEU A 14 -20.42 -48.09 36.49
C LEU A 14 -20.17 -46.56 36.56
N ILE A 15 -19.17 -46.05 35.84
CA ILE A 15 -19.02 -44.64 35.59
C ILE A 15 -19.95 -44.30 34.40
N VAL A 16 -21.15 -43.87 34.74
CA VAL A 16 -22.04 -43.17 33.83
C VAL A 16 -21.37 -41.80 33.56
N LEU A 17 -20.63 -41.67 32.43
CA LEU A 17 -20.19 -40.40 31.94
C LEU A 17 -21.45 -39.63 31.45
N PRO A 18 -21.75 -38.47 32.02
CA PRO A 18 -22.68 -37.57 31.34
C PRO A 18 -22.00 -37.13 30.04
N ALA A 19 -22.59 -37.48 28.90
CA ALA A 19 -22.31 -36.85 27.62
C ALA A 19 -22.66 -35.37 27.78
N ALA A 20 -21.73 -34.58 28.28
CA ALA A 20 -21.78 -33.15 28.21
C ALA A 20 -21.72 -32.83 26.71
N LEU A 21 -22.86 -32.50 26.14
CA LEU A 21 -23.01 -31.79 24.89
C LEU A 21 -22.10 -30.58 24.98
N LEU A 22 -20.89 -30.72 24.44
CA LEU A 22 -20.10 -29.59 23.97
C LEU A 22 -20.89 -28.93 22.80
N VAL A 23 -21.94 -28.23 23.17
CA VAL A 23 -22.41 -27.09 22.35
C VAL A 23 -21.23 -26.11 22.40
N GLY A 24 -20.26 -26.33 21.54
CA GLY A 24 -19.29 -25.33 21.20
C GLY A 24 -20.08 -24.12 20.74
N CYS A 25 -20.28 -23.16 21.64
CA CYS A 25 -20.52 -21.80 21.24
C CYS A 25 -19.32 -21.42 20.34
N ALA A 26 -19.48 -21.63 19.03
CA ALA A 26 -18.83 -20.77 18.08
C ALA A 26 -19.34 -19.37 18.49
N ALA A 27 -18.62 -18.73 19.41
CA ALA A 27 -18.68 -17.29 19.58
C ALA A 27 -18.25 -16.76 18.23
N GLY A 28 -19.20 -16.63 17.31
CA GLY A 28 -19.06 -15.84 16.12
C GLY A 28 -18.50 -14.53 16.64
N SER A 29 -17.30 -14.17 16.20
CA SER A 29 -16.80 -12.82 16.37
C SER A 29 -17.92 -11.96 15.82
N ALA A 30 -18.66 -11.31 16.72
CA ALA A 30 -19.66 -10.34 16.32
C ALA A 30 -18.92 -9.41 15.36
N ASP A 31 -19.26 -9.45 14.09
CA ASP A 31 -18.63 -8.64 13.05
C ASP A 31 -18.67 -7.20 13.57
N LYS A 32 -17.49 -6.69 13.93
CA LYS A 32 -17.38 -5.28 14.33
C LYS A 32 -17.95 -4.49 13.15
N PRO A 33 -18.84 -3.54 13.41
CA PRO A 33 -19.35 -2.70 12.33
C PRO A 33 -18.16 -2.12 11.56
N PRO A 34 -18.24 -2.04 10.23
CA PRO A 34 -17.16 -1.47 9.44
C PRO A 34 -16.84 -0.06 9.99
N PRO A 35 -15.55 0.29 10.07
CA PRO A 35 -15.17 1.58 10.59
C PRO A 35 -15.78 2.70 9.75
N PRO A 36 -16.21 3.82 10.37
CA PRO A 36 -16.89 4.90 9.68
C PRO A 36 -15.99 5.45 8.54
N PRO A 37 -16.57 5.85 7.39
CA PRO A 37 -15.82 6.48 6.32
C PRO A 37 -15.24 7.82 6.80
N TYR A 38 -14.13 8.25 6.17
CA TYR A 38 -13.59 9.57 6.39
C TYR A 38 -14.60 10.65 5.95
N ASN A 39 -14.80 11.64 6.81
CA ASN A 39 -15.68 12.77 6.51
C ASN A 39 -14.86 14.06 6.35
N PRO A 40 -14.72 14.62 5.14
CA PRO A 40 -13.88 15.80 4.89
C PRO A 40 -14.42 17.07 5.57
N THR A 41 -15.70 17.10 6.00
CA THR A 41 -16.30 18.26 6.68
C THR A 41 -16.23 18.18 8.21
N ALA A 42 -15.88 17.01 8.76
CA ALA A 42 -15.75 16.84 10.19
C ALA A 42 -14.39 17.34 10.70
N ASP A 43 -14.29 17.59 12.01
CA ASP A 43 -13.03 18.00 12.62
C ASP A 43 -11.93 16.96 12.42
N SER A 44 -10.81 17.39 11.85
CA SER A 44 -9.69 16.51 11.51
C SER A 44 -8.99 15.94 12.76
N ARG A 45 -9.00 16.65 13.88
CA ARG A 45 -8.39 16.16 15.13
C ARG A 45 -9.17 14.97 15.68
N SER A 46 -10.49 15.02 15.62
CA SER A 46 -11.35 13.91 16.08
C SER A 46 -11.18 12.65 15.25
N GLN A 47 -10.85 12.78 13.97
CA GLN A 47 -10.65 11.66 13.05
C GLN A 47 -9.22 11.14 13.03
N SER A 48 -8.22 11.94 13.42
CA SER A 48 -6.79 11.58 13.27
C SER A 48 -6.45 10.26 13.98
N ALA A 49 -7.00 10.02 15.16
CA ALA A 49 -6.75 8.77 15.92
C ALA A 49 -7.20 7.51 15.15
N GLU A 50 -8.21 7.62 14.29
CA GLU A 50 -8.72 6.51 13.51
C GLU A 50 -7.97 6.31 12.20
N PHE A 51 -7.56 7.40 11.55
CA PHE A 51 -6.98 7.35 10.21
C PHE A 51 -5.46 7.43 10.18
N ILE A 52 -4.81 7.96 11.24
CA ILE A 52 -3.36 8.15 11.28
C ILE A 52 -2.71 7.21 12.30
N ALA A 53 -1.71 6.46 11.83
CA ALA A 53 -0.77 5.73 12.66
C ALA A 53 0.48 6.59 12.86
N ALA A 54 0.83 6.86 14.10
CA ALA A 54 2.05 7.55 14.47
C ALA A 54 3.11 6.53 14.90
N ASN A 55 4.26 6.56 14.25
CA ASN A 55 5.37 5.67 14.51
C ASN A 55 6.60 6.46 14.95
N ASN A 56 7.34 5.94 15.92
CA ASN A 56 8.62 6.50 16.38
C ASN A 56 8.54 7.97 16.86
N GLU A 57 7.42 8.40 17.40
CA GLU A 57 7.17 9.79 17.84
C GLU A 57 8.25 10.34 18.79
N LYS A 58 8.85 9.47 19.63
CA LYS A 58 9.94 9.84 20.55
C LYS A 58 11.18 10.40 19.84
N LYS A 59 11.32 10.17 18.53
CA LYS A 59 12.43 10.68 17.71
C LYS A 59 12.10 11.97 16.96
N ARG A 60 10.90 12.52 17.20
CA ARG A 60 10.44 13.71 16.51
C ARG A 60 11.24 14.99 16.85
N GLY A 61 11.85 15.04 18.03
CA GLY A 61 12.47 16.24 18.55
C GLY A 61 11.43 17.31 18.97
N SER A 62 11.91 18.45 19.43
CA SER A 62 11.09 19.58 19.87
C SER A 62 11.03 20.74 18.88
N SER A 63 11.77 20.66 17.77
CA SER A 63 11.82 21.75 16.79
C SER A 63 10.52 21.84 16.00
N ASN A 64 10.00 23.06 15.84
CA ASN A 64 8.91 23.38 14.93
C ASN A 64 9.39 23.89 13.56
N LYS A 65 10.73 24.12 13.40
CA LYS A 65 11.32 24.55 12.13
C LYS A 65 11.40 23.38 11.18
N LEU A 66 10.80 23.53 10.01
CA LEU A 66 10.60 22.45 9.07
C LEU A 66 10.88 22.91 7.64
N ALA A 67 11.48 22.04 6.82
CA ALA A 67 11.54 22.22 5.37
C ALA A 67 10.81 21.05 4.68
N LEU A 68 9.95 21.34 3.72
CA LEU A 68 9.35 20.30 2.88
C LEU A 68 10.38 19.83 1.84
N THR A 69 11.22 18.85 2.26
CA THR A 69 12.32 18.32 1.43
C THR A 69 11.83 17.49 0.26
N SER A 70 10.71 16.78 0.44
CA SER A 70 10.07 16.00 -0.62
C SER A 70 8.55 16.06 -0.50
N CYS A 71 7.88 16.11 -1.64
CA CYS A 71 6.46 15.89 -1.76
C CYS A 71 6.21 15.14 -3.07
N ASN A 72 5.66 13.93 -2.97
CA ASN A 72 5.38 13.10 -4.13
C ASN A 72 3.90 12.70 -4.14
N VAL A 73 3.32 12.67 -5.33
CA VAL A 73 2.00 12.09 -5.56
C VAL A 73 2.15 10.92 -6.51
N VAL A 74 1.69 9.77 -6.05
CA VAL A 74 1.75 8.48 -6.75
C VAL A 74 0.37 8.18 -7.26
N PHE A 75 0.17 8.23 -8.57
CA PHE A 75 -1.11 7.92 -9.19
C PHE A 75 -1.12 6.50 -9.70
N GLY A 76 -2.09 5.70 -9.26
CA GLY A 76 -2.38 4.41 -9.85
C GLY A 76 -2.89 4.61 -11.27
N VAL A 77 -2.25 3.95 -12.25
CA VAL A 77 -2.66 4.02 -13.67
C VAL A 77 -3.19 2.69 -14.16
N ARG A 78 -2.75 1.59 -13.55
CA ARG A 78 -3.26 0.25 -13.83
C ARG A 78 -3.19 -0.59 -12.56
N THR A 79 -4.24 -1.35 -12.26
CA THR A 79 -4.27 -2.28 -11.14
C THR A 79 -4.91 -3.59 -11.53
N GLY A 80 -4.41 -4.68 -10.97
CA GLY A 80 -4.93 -6.00 -11.29
C GLY A 80 -4.83 -7.00 -10.15
N GLY A 81 -5.63 -8.05 -10.26
CA GLY A 81 -5.64 -9.17 -9.36
C GLY A 81 -5.89 -10.48 -10.10
N ASN A 82 -5.53 -11.58 -9.48
CA ASN A 82 -5.88 -12.89 -9.98
C ASN A 82 -6.22 -13.83 -8.83
N SER A 83 -7.01 -14.82 -9.15
CA SER A 83 -7.28 -15.95 -8.28
C SER A 83 -7.32 -17.22 -9.12
N SER A 84 -6.97 -18.35 -8.52
CA SER A 84 -7.04 -19.65 -9.19
C SER A 84 -7.52 -20.72 -8.22
N THR A 85 -8.25 -21.70 -8.77
CA THR A 85 -8.47 -22.95 -8.05
C THR A 85 -7.19 -23.77 -8.04
N HIS A 86 -6.93 -24.49 -6.96
CA HIS A 86 -5.81 -25.43 -6.88
C HIS A 86 -6.16 -26.56 -5.91
N SER A 87 -5.65 -27.75 -6.19
CA SER A 87 -5.77 -28.87 -5.27
C SER A 87 -4.85 -28.69 -4.07
N GLY A 88 -5.27 -29.17 -2.92
CA GLY A 88 -4.40 -29.26 -1.73
C GLY A 88 -3.21 -30.17 -2.01
N MET A 89 -2.17 -30.08 -1.17
CA MET A 89 -0.94 -30.87 -1.32
C MET A 89 -1.17 -32.37 -1.39
N PHE A 90 -2.25 -32.88 -0.81
CA PHE A 90 -2.59 -34.31 -0.71
C PHE A 90 -3.80 -34.71 -1.57
N GLU A 91 -4.34 -33.80 -2.37
CA GLU A 91 -5.50 -34.08 -3.23
C GLU A 91 -5.06 -34.48 -4.64
N PRO A 92 -5.73 -35.49 -5.26
CA PRO A 92 -5.43 -35.88 -6.61
C PRO A 92 -5.86 -34.76 -7.59
N THR A 93 -4.99 -34.44 -8.55
CA THR A 93 -5.24 -33.40 -9.57
C THR A 93 -5.77 -33.96 -10.88
N ALA A 94 -5.69 -35.28 -11.09
CA ALA A 94 -6.15 -35.91 -12.30
C ALA A 94 -7.67 -35.81 -12.49
N GLY A 95 -8.10 -35.37 -13.66
CA GLY A 95 -9.52 -35.17 -13.98
C GLY A 95 -10.14 -33.88 -13.43
N THR A 96 -9.35 -33.00 -12.81
CA THR A 96 -9.84 -31.72 -12.28
C THR A 96 -9.68 -30.59 -13.29
N LEU A 97 -10.66 -29.68 -13.34
CA LEU A 97 -10.58 -28.44 -14.09
C LEU A 97 -10.15 -27.31 -13.12
N GLN A 98 -8.97 -26.75 -13.37
CA GLN A 98 -8.50 -25.60 -12.63
C GLN A 98 -8.99 -24.30 -13.28
N ALA A 99 -9.64 -23.44 -12.54
CA ALA A 99 -10.08 -22.13 -13.00
C ALA A 99 -9.08 -21.04 -12.58
N LYS A 100 -8.78 -20.13 -13.49
CA LYS A 100 -7.99 -18.93 -13.22
C LYS A 100 -8.76 -17.70 -13.68
N ILE A 101 -8.94 -16.74 -12.78
CA ILE A 101 -9.52 -15.44 -13.08
C ILE A 101 -8.42 -14.40 -12.99
N VAL A 102 -8.33 -13.53 -13.98
CA VAL A 102 -7.43 -12.38 -14.01
C VAL A 102 -8.26 -11.14 -14.31
N GLN A 103 -8.14 -10.11 -13.51
CA GLN A 103 -8.90 -8.87 -13.71
C GLN A 103 -7.96 -7.68 -13.64
N TRP A 104 -8.13 -6.74 -14.59
CA TRP A 104 -7.36 -5.51 -14.69
C TRP A 104 -8.27 -4.31 -14.85
N TYR A 105 -7.84 -3.20 -14.27
CA TYR A 105 -8.41 -1.88 -14.47
C TYR A 105 -7.32 -0.93 -14.92
N GLU A 106 -7.61 -0.10 -15.91
CA GLU A 106 -6.75 0.95 -16.44
C GLU A 106 -7.44 2.30 -16.31
N LEU A 107 -6.75 3.30 -15.81
CA LEU A 107 -7.24 4.67 -15.68
C LEU A 107 -7.08 5.39 -17.02
N GLU A 108 -8.18 5.84 -17.58
CA GLU A 108 -8.22 6.70 -18.77
C GLU A 108 -8.80 8.09 -18.43
N GLY A 109 -8.63 9.06 -19.30
CA GLY A 109 -9.21 10.39 -19.17
C GLY A 109 -8.39 11.39 -18.35
N VAL A 110 -7.34 10.95 -17.63
CA VAL A 110 -6.45 11.84 -16.87
C VAL A 110 -5.04 11.80 -17.46
N SER A 111 -4.63 12.90 -18.09
CA SER A 111 -3.30 13.02 -18.71
C SER A 111 -2.19 13.30 -17.69
N ASP A 112 -0.93 13.06 -18.08
CA ASP A 112 0.24 13.37 -17.25
C ASP A 112 0.31 14.86 -16.88
N ALA A 113 -0.09 15.75 -17.78
CA ALA A 113 -0.15 17.20 -17.50
C ALA A 113 -1.20 17.53 -16.42
N GLN A 114 -2.34 16.82 -16.41
CA GLN A 114 -3.35 16.99 -15.37
C GLN A 114 -2.87 16.40 -14.03
N MET A 115 -2.23 15.23 -14.04
CA MET A 115 -1.61 14.63 -12.83
C MET A 115 -0.53 15.54 -12.26
N GLN A 116 0.31 16.16 -13.09
CA GLN A 116 1.28 17.17 -12.66
C GLN A 116 0.60 18.37 -12.00
N SER A 117 -0.44 18.91 -12.62
CA SER A 117 -1.19 20.05 -12.07
C SER A 117 -1.86 19.71 -10.73
N ILE A 118 -2.40 18.49 -10.57
CA ILE A 118 -2.96 17.99 -9.32
C ILE A 118 -1.85 17.87 -8.27
N THR A 119 -0.68 17.35 -8.63
CA THR A 119 0.49 17.24 -7.77
C THR A 119 0.92 18.59 -7.23
N ASP A 120 1.02 19.59 -8.08
CA ASP A 120 1.43 20.94 -7.70
C ASP A 120 0.48 21.53 -6.65
N ARG A 121 -0.84 21.34 -6.81
CA ARG A 121 -1.85 21.81 -5.85
C ARG A 121 -1.81 21.01 -4.52
N ILE A 122 -1.75 19.68 -4.59
CA ILE A 122 -1.67 18.84 -3.39
C ILE A 122 -0.44 19.20 -2.55
N CYS A 123 0.72 19.42 -3.18
CA CYS A 123 1.94 19.76 -2.47
C CYS A 123 1.93 21.19 -1.92
N ALA A 124 1.32 22.15 -2.62
CA ALA A 124 1.10 23.48 -2.09
C ALA A 124 0.15 23.46 -0.86
N ASP A 125 -0.92 22.67 -0.93
CA ASP A 125 -1.81 22.44 0.21
C ASP A 125 -1.08 21.79 1.39
N ALA A 126 -0.16 20.86 1.11
CA ALA A 126 0.65 20.24 2.19
C ALA A 126 1.48 21.29 2.95
N GLU A 127 2.14 22.21 2.25
CA GLU A 127 2.85 23.30 2.88
C GLU A 127 1.92 24.16 3.75
N GLN A 128 0.76 24.52 3.23
CA GLN A 128 -0.22 25.32 3.96
C GLN A 128 -0.72 24.60 5.22
N GLN A 129 -1.04 23.30 5.12
CA GLN A 129 -1.52 22.54 6.28
C GLN A 129 -0.44 22.36 7.36
N LEU A 130 0.81 22.17 6.97
CA LEU A 130 1.93 22.14 7.91
C LEU A 130 2.08 23.48 8.64
N GLN A 131 2.00 24.61 7.93
CA GLN A 131 2.03 25.94 8.54
C GLN A 131 0.84 26.17 9.50
N GLN A 132 -0.37 25.82 9.08
CA GLN A 132 -1.57 25.91 9.93
C GLN A 132 -1.49 25.02 11.16
N ALA A 133 -0.78 23.89 11.06
CA ALA A 133 -0.47 23.04 12.17
C ALA A 133 0.55 23.65 13.16
N GLY A 134 1.18 24.78 12.87
CA GLY A 134 2.10 25.51 13.73
C GLY A 134 3.58 25.24 13.44
N PHE A 135 3.91 24.64 12.30
CA PHE A 135 5.29 24.52 11.86
C PHE A 135 5.77 25.80 11.19
N GLU A 136 7.01 26.18 11.48
CA GLU A 136 7.72 27.27 10.79
C GLU A 136 8.40 26.71 9.55
N LEU A 137 7.74 26.84 8.39
CA LEU A 137 8.27 26.31 7.13
C LEU A 137 9.35 27.22 6.55
N MET A 138 10.50 26.62 6.21
CA MET A 138 11.49 27.25 5.36
C MET A 138 10.89 27.46 3.97
N PRO A 139 10.95 28.69 3.41
CA PRO A 139 10.48 28.94 2.04
C PRO A 139 11.16 28.02 1.03
N GLN A 140 10.39 27.44 0.10
CA GLN A 140 10.92 26.51 -0.91
C GLN A 140 12.07 27.13 -1.73
N ALA A 141 11.95 28.39 -2.15
CA ALA A 141 13.01 29.06 -2.88
C ALA A 141 14.32 29.14 -2.07
N GLN A 142 14.24 29.33 -0.76
CA GLN A 142 15.40 29.33 0.12
C GLN A 142 15.99 27.93 0.24
N LEU A 143 15.16 26.90 0.45
CA LEU A 143 15.62 25.51 0.50
C LEU A 143 16.33 25.11 -0.79
N MET A 144 15.71 25.36 -1.94
CA MET A 144 16.26 24.98 -3.26
C MET A 144 17.56 25.72 -3.61
N ALA A 145 17.80 26.89 -3.02
CA ALA A 145 19.05 27.63 -3.20
C ALA A 145 20.23 27.08 -2.39
N THR A 146 19.97 26.18 -1.42
CA THR A 146 21.05 25.58 -0.61
C THR A 146 21.82 24.53 -1.42
N SER A 147 23.15 24.51 -1.25
CA SER A 147 24.01 23.49 -1.90
C SER A 147 23.65 22.08 -1.48
N GLN A 148 23.22 21.89 -0.25
CA GLN A 148 22.80 20.60 0.32
C GLN A 148 21.55 20.06 -0.38
N TYR A 149 20.54 20.93 -0.61
CA TYR A 149 19.36 20.51 -1.36
C TYR A 149 19.66 20.24 -2.82
N GLN A 150 20.53 21.03 -3.46
CA GLN A 150 20.95 20.80 -4.84
C GLN A 150 21.68 19.45 -4.98
N GLU A 151 22.52 19.08 -4.02
CA GLU A 151 23.20 17.78 -3.98
C GLU A 151 22.16 16.64 -3.87
N LEU A 152 21.14 16.80 -3.02
CA LEU A 152 20.05 15.85 -2.86
C LEU A 152 19.21 15.75 -4.15
N ALA A 153 18.78 16.88 -4.70
CA ALA A 153 17.95 16.94 -5.91
C ALA A 153 18.67 16.33 -7.14
N ALA A 154 19.99 16.45 -7.23
CA ALA A 154 20.79 15.85 -8.29
C ALA A 154 20.79 14.31 -8.28
N LYS A 155 20.34 13.67 -7.20
CA LYS A 155 20.12 12.21 -7.12
C LYS A 155 18.73 11.78 -7.58
N GLY A 156 17.82 12.75 -7.74
CA GLY A 156 16.46 12.49 -8.17
C GLY A 156 16.32 12.38 -9.68
N ARG A 157 15.14 12.00 -10.10
CA ARG A 157 14.71 11.90 -11.49
C ARG A 157 13.58 12.90 -11.75
N PRO A 158 13.51 13.54 -12.91
CA PRO A 158 12.33 14.33 -13.27
C PRO A 158 11.10 13.41 -13.34
N GLY A 159 9.94 13.90 -12.91
CA GLY A 159 8.68 13.18 -13.07
C GLY A 159 8.13 13.25 -14.49
N PRO A 160 7.18 12.36 -14.86
CA PRO A 160 6.73 11.23 -14.06
C PRO A 160 7.75 10.10 -14.01
N VAL A 161 7.84 9.45 -12.85
CA VAL A 161 8.63 8.23 -12.65
C VAL A 161 7.69 7.04 -12.65
N GLU A 162 7.88 6.10 -13.56
CA GLU A 162 7.12 4.86 -13.56
C GLU A 162 7.55 3.95 -12.40
N TRP A 163 6.58 3.40 -11.70
CA TRP A 163 6.78 2.53 -10.56
C TRP A 163 5.79 1.37 -10.59
N GLU A 164 6.29 0.16 -10.50
CA GLU A 164 5.49 -1.06 -10.52
C GLU A 164 5.62 -1.78 -9.17
N VAL A 165 4.49 -2.11 -8.56
CA VAL A 165 4.43 -2.88 -7.32
C VAL A 165 3.38 -3.97 -7.45
N ALA A 166 3.79 -5.22 -7.22
CA ALA A 166 2.94 -6.40 -7.37
C ALA A 166 2.27 -6.45 -8.75
N LYS A 167 1.00 -6.14 -8.83
CA LYS A 167 0.20 -6.13 -10.06
C LYS A 167 -0.38 -4.75 -10.36
N SER A 168 0.26 -3.70 -9.85
CA SER A 168 -0.20 -2.34 -10.06
C SER A 168 0.93 -1.50 -10.63
N GLU A 169 0.57 -0.65 -11.57
CA GLU A 169 1.45 0.30 -12.24
C GLU A 169 1.07 1.71 -11.80
N TYR A 170 2.09 2.50 -11.49
CA TYR A 170 1.95 3.85 -10.96
C TYR A 170 2.82 4.82 -11.72
N LYS A 171 2.41 6.09 -11.69
CA LYS A 171 3.23 7.24 -12.10
C LYS A 171 3.45 8.15 -10.89
N VAL A 172 4.70 8.45 -10.60
CA VAL A 172 5.11 9.27 -9.47
C VAL A 172 5.52 10.65 -9.95
N PHE A 173 4.89 11.67 -9.40
CA PHE A 173 5.16 13.07 -9.70
C PHE A 173 5.69 13.79 -8.44
N ALA A 174 6.69 14.65 -8.64
CA ALA A 174 7.06 15.72 -7.72
C ALA A 174 6.52 17.04 -8.24
N PRO A 175 6.44 18.10 -7.43
CA PRO A 175 6.05 19.43 -7.89
C PRO A 175 6.91 19.92 -9.06
N THR A 176 6.33 20.73 -9.93
CA THR A 176 7.03 21.34 -11.07
C THR A 176 8.36 21.97 -10.64
N GLY A 177 9.43 21.61 -11.34
CA GLY A 177 10.80 22.06 -11.04
C GLY A 177 11.52 21.27 -9.93
N ARG A 178 10.89 20.25 -9.36
CA ARG A 178 11.49 19.34 -8.38
C ARG A 178 11.68 17.94 -8.95
N THR A 179 12.44 17.10 -8.24
CA THR A 179 12.75 15.73 -8.65
C THR A 179 12.23 14.72 -7.63
N VAL A 180 11.89 13.53 -8.11
CA VAL A 180 11.59 12.37 -7.30
C VAL A 180 12.91 11.69 -6.92
N PHE A 181 13.29 11.71 -5.66
CA PHE A 181 14.56 11.12 -5.19
C PHE A 181 14.40 9.98 -4.17
N ASP A 182 13.18 9.59 -3.85
CA ASP A 182 12.94 8.44 -2.96
C ASP A 182 13.32 7.12 -3.63
N GLN A 183 14.18 6.34 -2.97
CA GLN A 183 14.65 5.03 -3.45
C GLN A 183 13.53 3.99 -3.64
N ARG A 184 12.38 4.15 -2.97
CA ARG A 184 11.23 3.27 -3.14
C ARG A 184 10.73 3.22 -4.58
N PHE A 185 10.88 4.33 -5.30
CA PHE A 185 10.45 4.46 -6.69
C PHE A 185 11.54 4.08 -7.70
N ASP A 186 12.65 3.52 -7.26
CA ASP A 186 13.71 3.04 -8.15
C ASP A 186 13.44 1.61 -8.60
N SER A 187 12.61 1.46 -9.64
CA SER A 187 12.22 0.16 -10.19
C SER A 187 13.38 -0.66 -10.79
N GLY A 188 14.53 -0.01 -11.06
CA GLY A 188 15.71 -0.66 -11.64
C GLY A 188 16.53 -1.50 -10.67
N ALA A 189 16.21 -1.47 -9.38
CA ALA A 189 17.07 -2.05 -8.37
C ALA A 189 16.42 -3.24 -7.64
N LYS A 190 16.03 -4.27 -8.38
CA LYS A 190 15.62 -5.57 -7.78
C LYS A 190 16.90 -6.32 -7.34
N GLY A 191 17.04 -6.59 -6.04
CA GLY A 191 18.07 -7.51 -5.51
C GLY A 191 19.28 -6.86 -4.81
N ILE A 192 20.42 -7.57 -4.81
CA ILE A 192 21.65 -7.25 -4.07
C ILE A 192 22.19 -5.84 -4.35
N ALA A 193 21.97 -5.30 -5.55
CA ALA A 193 22.38 -3.94 -5.92
C ALA A 193 21.74 -2.85 -5.03
N ASN A 194 20.51 -3.07 -4.51
CA ASN A 194 19.85 -2.13 -3.58
C ASN A 194 20.50 -2.11 -2.21
N ILE A 195 21.00 -3.26 -1.73
CA ILE A 195 21.67 -3.37 -0.44
C ILE A 195 22.99 -2.56 -0.50
N PHE A 196 23.72 -2.64 -1.61
CA PHE A 196 24.95 -1.86 -1.80
C PHE A 196 24.69 -0.37 -2.02
N LYS A 197 23.62 0.02 -2.72
CA LYS A 197 23.23 1.43 -2.86
C LYS A 197 22.78 2.05 -1.53
N ALA A 198 22.02 1.32 -0.72
CA ALA A 198 21.61 1.78 0.60
C ALA A 198 22.80 1.99 1.57
N ALA A 199 23.87 1.24 1.38
CA ALA A 199 25.09 1.37 2.19
C ALA A 199 26.01 2.54 1.77
N THR A 200 25.74 3.23 0.66
CA THR A 200 26.56 4.36 0.22
C THR A 200 26.16 5.64 0.93
N ARG A 201 27.13 6.40 1.42
CA ARG A 201 26.94 7.70 2.08
C ARG A 201 26.39 8.80 1.17
N SER A 202 26.20 8.50 -0.11
CA SER A 202 25.63 9.38 -1.13
C SER A 202 24.21 8.98 -1.52
N ASN A 203 23.54 8.12 -0.75
CA ASN A 203 22.14 7.83 -0.96
C ASN A 203 21.26 9.04 -0.56
N PRO A 204 20.05 9.20 -1.14
CA PRO A 204 19.17 10.33 -0.86
C PRO A 204 18.88 10.53 0.65
N ASP A 205 18.65 9.46 1.41
CA ASP A 205 18.36 9.56 2.85
C ASP A 205 19.56 10.10 3.64
N ALA A 206 20.80 9.70 3.27
CA ALA A 206 22.01 10.22 3.90
C ALA A 206 22.24 11.70 3.56
N LEU A 207 21.96 12.10 2.32
CA LEU A 207 22.05 13.50 1.89
C LEU A 207 20.98 14.36 2.55
N GLU A 208 19.75 13.87 2.71
CA GLU A 208 18.69 14.54 3.45
C GLU A 208 19.07 14.68 4.94
N GLY A 209 19.62 13.62 5.54
CA GLY A 209 20.17 13.66 6.89
C GLY A 209 21.26 14.73 7.05
N LYS A 210 22.16 14.83 6.10
CA LYS A 210 23.19 15.89 6.07
C LYS A 210 22.56 17.27 5.98
N LEU A 211 21.59 17.48 5.09
CA LEU A 211 20.86 18.73 4.90
C LEU A 211 20.22 19.20 6.21
N VAL A 212 19.43 18.32 6.88
CA VAL A 212 18.72 18.71 8.11
C VAL A 212 19.67 19.01 9.27
N ASN A 213 20.79 18.28 9.37
CA ASN A 213 21.80 18.55 10.40
C ASN A 213 22.54 19.89 10.17
N GLU A 214 22.95 20.18 8.93
CA GLU A 214 23.67 21.41 8.61
C GLU A 214 22.79 22.67 8.71
N LEU A 215 21.51 22.55 8.36
CA LEU A 215 20.58 23.67 8.46
C LEU A 215 19.92 23.80 9.84
N GLY A 216 20.04 22.82 10.73
CA GLY A 216 19.41 22.80 12.03
C GLY A 216 17.89 22.82 11.98
N ILE A 217 17.32 22.12 11.00
CA ILE A 217 15.86 22.04 10.75
C ILE A 217 15.40 20.60 10.73
N THR A 218 14.09 20.37 10.71
CA THR A 218 13.48 19.06 10.41
C THR A 218 13.11 18.99 8.93
N GLY A 219 13.48 17.94 8.23
CA GLY A 219 12.99 17.64 6.90
C GLY A 219 11.61 16.99 6.97
N ALA A 220 10.67 17.45 6.16
CA ALA A 220 9.38 16.80 5.95
C ALA A 220 9.38 16.12 4.56
N HIS A 221 9.03 14.85 4.56
CA HIS A 221 8.90 14.05 3.36
C HIS A 221 7.45 13.56 3.29
N VAL A 222 6.69 14.06 2.35
CA VAL A 222 5.27 13.76 2.18
C VAL A 222 5.06 12.95 0.91
N ASP A 223 4.37 11.81 1.06
CA ASP A 223 3.95 11.01 -0.07
C ASP A 223 2.45 10.77 -0.01
N TYR A 224 1.82 10.82 -1.16
CA TYR A 224 0.43 10.45 -1.35
C TYR A 224 0.34 9.33 -2.38
N ILE A 225 -0.58 8.40 -2.17
CA ILE A 225 -0.97 7.39 -3.13
C ILE A 225 -2.44 7.63 -3.45
N VAL A 226 -2.74 7.82 -4.71
CA VAL A 226 -4.08 8.05 -5.25
C VAL A 226 -4.42 6.85 -6.12
N ASP A 227 -5.10 5.88 -5.52
CA ASP A 227 -5.61 4.69 -6.21
C ASP A 227 -7.02 4.95 -6.72
N PHE A 228 -7.34 4.44 -7.91
CA PHE A 228 -8.65 4.58 -8.54
C PHE A 228 -9.48 3.29 -8.53
N ALA A 229 -8.86 2.17 -8.24
CA ALA A 229 -9.49 0.87 -8.11
C ALA A 229 -8.67 -0.05 -7.22
N SER A 230 -9.32 -1.04 -6.62
CA SER A 230 -8.66 -2.13 -5.92
C SER A 230 -9.13 -3.47 -6.48
N VAL A 231 -8.20 -4.42 -6.60
CA VAL A 231 -8.48 -5.79 -7.07
C VAL A 231 -7.77 -6.77 -6.14
N ALA A 232 -8.55 -7.57 -5.44
CA ALA A 232 -8.05 -8.58 -4.52
C ALA A 232 -8.46 -9.98 -4.98
N GLY A 233 -7.49 -10.86 -5.17
CA GLY A 233 -7.73 -12.28 -5.38
C GLY A 233 -7.87 -13.02 -4.05
N ARG A 234 -8.67 -14.07 -4.03
CA ARG A 234 -8.86 -14.90 -2.83
C ARG A 234 -7.54 -15.49 -2.30
N ASP A 235 -6.56 -15.72 -3.19
CA ASP A 235 -5.23 -16.23 -2.82
C ASP A 235 -4.39 -15.20 -2.06
N ASP A 236 -4.64 -13.92 -2.25
CA ASP A 236 -3.84 -12.85 -1.66
C ASP A 236 -3.99 -12.76 -0.14
N SER A 237 -5.10 -13.28 0.41
CA SER A 237 -5.40 -13.29 1.85
C SER A 237 -4.93 -14.54 2.59
N LYS A 238 -4.45 -15.56 1.89
CA LYS A 238 -4.08 -16.85 2.49
C LYS A 238 -2.60 -16.92 2.81
N GLY A 239 -2.27 -17.17 4.08
CA GLY A 239 -0.92 -17.57 4.50
C GLY A 239 -0.51 -18.93 3.93
N PHE A 240 0.73 -19.34 4.18
CA PHE A 240 1.31 -20.60 3.70
C PHE A 240 0.40 -21.83 3.92
N LEU A 241 -0.17 -21.99 5.12
CA LEU A 241 -1.05 -23.12 5.44
C LEU A 241 -2.36 -23.10 4.65
N GLY A 242 -2.91 -21.91 4.40
CA GLY A 242 -4.12 -21.77 3.60
C GLY A 242 -3.92 -22.17 2.13
N ARG A 243 -2.71 -21.92 1.59
CA ARG A 243 -2.36 -22.35 0.21
C ARG A 243 -2.18 -23.87 0.09
N MET A 244 -1.79 -24.54 1.17
CA MET A 244 -1.66 -26.01 1.20
C MET A 244 -3.01 -26.74 1.23
N ALA A 245 -4.07 -26.08 1.67
CA ALA A 245 -5.40 -26.69 1.86
C ALA A 245 -6.24 -26.84 0.58
N GLY A 246 -5.74 -26.38 -0.56
CA GLY A 246 -6.51 -26.35 -1.81
C GLY A 246 -7.53 -25.20 -1.89
N GLN A 247 -8.05 -24.93 -3.07
CA GLN A 247 -9.05 -23.89 -3.32
C GLN A 247 -10.01 -24.32 -4.44
N ASP A 248 -11.28 -24.50 -4.09
CA ASP A 248 -12.30 -25.02 -5.02
C ASP A 248 -12.88 -23.93 -5.94
N GLN A 249 -12.77 -22.66 -5.55
CA GLN A 249 -13.34 -21.53 -6.27
C GLN A 249 -12.30 -20.45 -6.47
N ALA A 250 -12.15 -20.01 -7.73
CA ALA A 250 -11.43 -18.80 -8.05
C ALA A 250 -12.39 -17.60 -7.83
N GLU A 251 -11.95 -16.62 -7.06
CA GLU A 251 -12.74 -15.44 -6.76
C GLU A 251 -11.84 -14.21 -6.77
N VAL A 252 -12.28 -13.18 -7.48
CA VAL A 252 -11.63 -11.87 -7.49
C VAL A 252 -12.70 -10.85 -7.09
N THR A 253 -12.40 -10.10 -6.04
CA THR A 253 -13.22 -8.95 -5.65
C THR A 253 -12.56 -7.67 -6.13
N SER A 254 -13.34 -6.74 -6.64
CA SER A 254 -12.85 -5.47 -7.12
C SER A 254 -13.80 -4.33 -6.81
N THR A 255 -13.24 -3.16 -6.56
CA THR A 255 -13.97 -1.90 -6.42
C THR A 255 -13.33 -0.83 -7.28
N VAL A 256 -14.15 0.04 -7.87
CA VAL A 256 -13.70 1.24 -8.60
C VAL A 256 -14.12 2.43 -7.75
N GLU A 257 -13.17 2.90 -6.95
CA GLU A 257 -13.33 4.01 -6.02
C GLU A 257 -12.02 4.75 -5.87
N LEU A 258 -12.08 6.05 -5.68
CA LEU A 258 -10.89 6.84 -5.44
C LEU A 258 -10.48 6.72 -3.97
N ALA A 259 -9.31 6.16 -3.74
CA ALA A 259 -8.76 5.85 -2.42
C ALA A 259 -7.43 6.58 -2.22
N ILE A 260 -7.36 7.42 -1.19
CA ILE A 260 -6.16 8.20 -0.90
C ILE A 260 -5.48 7.68 0.35
N SER A 261 -4.21 7.33 0.23
CA SER A 261 -3.32 7.03 1.34
C SER A 261 -2.18 8.02 1.39
N GLY A 262 -1.53 8.17 2.54
CA GLY A 262 -0.40 9.07 2.64
C GLY A 262 0.57 8.70 3.76
N SER A 263 1.73 9.36 3.71
CA SER A 263 2.79 9.28 4.71
C SER A 263 3.44 10.67 4.87
N LEU A 264 3.54 11.13 6.09
CA LEU A 264 4.39 12.25 6.49
C LEU A 264 5.55 11.68 7.32
N LYS A 265 6.74 11.59 6.73
CA LYS A 265 7.98 11.20 7.41
C LYS A 265 8.72 12.48 7.83
N LEU A 266 9.21 12.51 9.07
CA LEU A 266 10.04 13.60 9.56
C LEU A 266 11.49 13.11 9.68
N VAL A 267 12.40 13.82 9.02
CA VAL A 267 13.84 13.60 9.12
C VAL A 267 14.39 14.61 10.09
N THR A 268 14.66 14.18 11.32
CA THR A 268 15.16 15.05 12.39
C THR A 268 16.63 14.79 12.65
N PRO A 269 17.40 15.76 13.18
CA PRO A 269 18.77 15.52 13.61
C PRO A 269 18.91 14.34 14.58
N GLU A 270 17.87 14.09 15.40
CA GLU A 270 17.85 12.99 16.38
C GLU A 270 17.49 11.63 15.75
N SER A 271 16.96 11.61 14.53
CA SER A 271 16.56 10.39 13.83
C SER A 271 17.69 9.74 13.02
N ILE A 272 18.80 10.45 12.81
CA ILE A 272 19.92 9.98 12.00
C ILE A 272 21.26 10.40 12.65
N ASN A 273 22.23 9.48 12.63
CA ASN A 273 23.59 9.78 13.13
C ASN A 273 24.43 10.33 11.99
N CYS A 274 24.81 11.60 12.08
CA CYS A 274 25.68 12.24 11.11
C CYS A 274 27.09 12.49 11.70
N HIS A 275 28.13 12.18 10.92
CA HIS A 275 29.54 12.36 11.24
C HIS A 275 30.23 13.20 10.16
N LYS A 276 31.49 13.61 10.40
CA LYS A 276 32.30 14.35 9.39
C LYS A 276 32.34 13.67 8.02
N LEU A 277 32.18 12.34 7.97
CA LEU A 277 32.26 11.54 6.74
C LEU A 277 30.89 11.23 6.11
N GLY A 278 29.76 11.71 6.66
CA GLY A 278 28.39 11.48 6.18
C GLY A 278 27.45 10.94 7.25
N CYS A 279 26.20 10.71 6.89
CA CYS A 279 25.17 10.20 7.78
C CYS A 279 24.98 8.69 7.64
N ASP A 280 24.73 8.00 8.78
CA ASP A 280 24.44 6.57 8.81
C ASP A 280 22.92 6.35 8.71
N THR A 281 22.48 5.77 7.60
CA THR A 281 21.05 5.48 7.35
C THR A 281 20.65 4.09 7.81
N ASN A 282 21.57 3.19 8.13
CA ASN A 282 21.25 1.80 8.50
C ASN A 282 20.50 1.70 9.83
N ASN A 283 20.76 2.65 10.74
CA ASN A 283 20.13 2.72 12.06
C ASN A 283 19.20 3.93 12.20
N ALA A 284 18.83 4.58 11.09
CA ALA A 284 17.93 5.72 11.12
C ALA A 284 16.50 5.26 11.47
N ILE A 285 15.89 5.95 12.44
CA ILE A 285 14.53 5.68 12.88
C ILE A 285 13.73 6.97 12.69
N TRP A 286 12.86 6.95 11.69
CA TRP A 286 12.08 8.11 11.27
C TRP A 286 10.75 8.19 12.04
N PRO A 287 10.42 9.33 12.66
CA PRO A 287 9.04 9.66 13.01
C PRO A 287 8.20 9.66 11.73
N ALA A 288 7.12 8.92 11.74
CA ALA A 288 6.24 8.82 10.57
C ALA A 288 4.78 8.77 10.97
N TYR A 289 3.96 9.51 10.24
CA TYR A 289 2.51 9.60 10.40
C TYR A 289 1.89 9.10 9.10
N GLN A 290 1.29 7.91 9.15
CA GLN A 290 0.86 7.18 7.96
C GLN A 290 -0.62 6.86 8.02
N SER A 291 -1.25 6.74 6.87
CA SER A 291 -2.63 6.24 6.80
C SER A 291 -2.73 4.84 7.40
N LYS A 292 -3.60 4.63 8.37
CA LYS A 292 -3.98 3.29 8.87
C LYS A 292 -4.80 2.53 7.84
N ARG A 293 -5.57 3.26 7.05
CA ARG A 293 -6.41 2.80 5.96
C ARG A 293 -6.58 3.93 4.95
N PRO A 294 -6.90 3.63 3.69
CA PRO A 294 -7.19 4.65 2.70
C PRO A 294 -8.38 5.51 3.10
N LEU A 295 -8.35 6.78 2.71
CA LEU A 295 -9.49 7.69 2.73
C LEU A 295 -10.26 7.47 1.43
N ILE A 296 -11.41 6.82 1.53
CA ILE A 296 -12.26 6.54 0.36
C ILE A 296 -13.08 7.78 0.04
N ALA A 297 -12.91 8.29 -1.18
CA ALA A 297 -13.60 9.50 -1.62
C ALA A 297 -15.09 9.25 -1.81
N GLN A 298 -15.90 10.11 -1.20
CA GLN A 298 -17.34 10.12 -1.38
C GLN A 298 -17.65 10.99 -2.62
N GLY A 299 -17.86 10.35 -3.75
CA GLY A 299 -18.16 11.05 -5.00
C GLY A 299 -17.81 10.22 -6.22
N LYS A 300 -18.45 10.55 -7.33
CA LYS A 300 -18.20 9.90 -8.61
C LYS A 300 -17.07 10.63 -9.32
N PHE A 301 -16.00 9.93 -9.65
CA PHE A 301 -14.84 10.48 -10.36
C PHE A 301 -14.73 10.01 -11.82
N HIS A 302 -15.64 9.12 -12.28
CA HIS A 302 -15.58 8.54 -13.62
C HIS A 302 -16.95 8.55 -14.30
N ASN A 303 -16.98 8.58 -15.63
CA ASN A 303 -18.18 8.55 -16.44
C ASN A 303 -18.72 7.13 -16.59
N GLY A 304 -17.85 6.12 -16.63
CA GLY A 304 -18.23 4.73 -16.78
C GLY A 304 -17.04 3.77 -16.82
N LEU A 305 -17.38 2.50 -17.00
CA LEU A 305 -16.42 1.43 -17.27
C LEU A 305 -16.62 0.95 -18.70
N ARG A 306 -15.54 0.70 -19.41
CA ARG A 306 -15.55 0.18 -20.76
C ARG A 306 -14.72 -1.12 -20.80
N ASP A 307 -15.24 -2.15 -21.49
CA ASP A 307 -14.48 -3.35 -21.79
C ASP A 307 -13.27 -2.98 -22.67
N ALA A 308 -12.08 -3.14 -22.13
CA ALA A 308 -10.81 -2.86 -22.80
C ALA A 308 -10.07 -4.16 -23.25
N GLN A 309 -10.67 -5.31 -23.03
CA GLN A 309 -10.06 -6.58 -23.37
C GLN A 309 -9.74 -6.68 -24.87
N SER A 310 -8.47 -6.94 -25.18
CA SER A 310 -8.02 -7.08 -26.56
C SER A 310 -8.63 -8.31 -27.25
N THR A 311 -8.78 -8.26 -28.57
CA THR A 311 -9.23 -9.40 -29.35
C THR A 311 -8.29 -10.61 -29.18
N ALA A 312 -6.99 -10.38 -29.04
CA ALA A 312 -6.01 -11.45 -28.81
C ALA A 312 -6.24 -12.16 -27.47
N ASN A 313 -6.56 -11.40 -26.40
CA ASN A 313 -6.88 -11.98 -25.09
C ASN A 313 -8.19 -12.78 -25.14
N LYS A 314 -9.21 -12.29 -25.83
CA LYS A 314 -10.49 -13.00 -26.03
C LYS A 314 -10.30 -14.31 -26.77
N ILE A 315 -9.47 -14.34 -27.82
CA ILE A 315 -9.14 -15.57 -28.57
C ILE A 315 -8.30 -16.52 -27.70
N GLY A 316 -7.29 -16.00 -27.00
CA GLY A 316 -6.43 -16.78 -26.11
C GLY A 316 -7.20 -17.45 -24.98
N GLU A 317 -8.14 -16.72 -24.36
CA GLU A 317 -9.05 -17.26 -23.35
C GLU A 317 -9.92 -18.39 -23.91
N GLY A 318 -10.51 -18.21 -25.09
CA GLY A 318 -11.31 -19.23 -25.74
C GLY A 318 -10.53 -20.53 -26.04
N ILE A 319 -9.30 -20.40 -26.56
CA ILE A 319 -8.43 -21.56 -26.85
C ILE A 319 -8.03 -22.27 -25.55
N ALA A 320 -7.59 -21.51 -24.52
CA ALA A 320 -7.17 -22.09 -23.25
C ALA A 320 -8.31 -22.86 -22.57
N ASN A 321 -9.52 -22.36 -22.63
CA ASN A 321 -10.70 -23.01 -22.06
C ASN A 321 -11.06 -24.30 -22.77
N VAL A 322 -10.99 -24.36 -24.12
CA VAL A 322 -11.25 -25.56 -24.91
C VAL A 322 -10.19 -26.64 -24.63
N VAL A 323 -8.91 -26.28 -24.68
CA VAL A 323 -7.81 -27.21 -24.41
C VAL A 323 -7.87 -27.73 -22.97
N GLY A 324 -8.12 -26.84 -21.99
CA GLY A 324 -8.25 -27.23 -20.59
C GLY A 324 -9.41 -28.20 -20.34
N PHE A 325 -10.56 -27.95 -20.95
CA PHE A 325 -11.72 -28.83 -20.86
C PHE A 325 -11.45 -30.21 -21.45
N LEU A 326 -10.84 -30.27 -22.63
CA LEU A 326 -10.47 -31.55 -23.29
C LEU A 326 -9.45 -32.33 -22.45
N ALA A 327 -8.47 -31.68 -21.86
CA ALA A 327 -7.51 -32.31 -20.96
C ALA A 327 -8.18 -32.92 -19.72
N ALA A 328 -9.11 -32.19 -19.08
CA ALA A 328 -9.85 -32.71 -17.94
C ALA A 328 -10.72 -33.94 -18.31
N MET A 329 -11.39 -33.91 -19.47
CA MET A 329 -12.20 -35.03 -19.95
C MET A 329 -11.36 -36.30 -20.27
N SER A 330 -10.09 -36.15 -20.63
CA SER A 330 -9.19 -37.27 -20.88
C SER A 330 -8.52 -37.83 -19.61
N GLY A 331 -8.94 -37.39 -18.44
CA GLY A 331 -8.39 -37.81 -17.13
C GLY A 331 -7.11 -37.09 -16.73
N GLY A 332 -6.71 -36.08 -17.48
CA GLY A 332 -5.63 -35.15 -17.13
C GLY A 332 -6.14 -33.94 -16.32
N SER A 333 -5.23 -33.10 -15.87
CA SER A 333 -5.59 -31.78 -15.31
C SER A 333 -5.84 -30.80 -16.45
N GLY A 334 -7.00 -30.12 -16.42
CA GLY A 334 -7.33 -29.04 -17.33
C GLY A 334 -7.29 -27.69 -16.66
N SER A 335 -7.26 -26.61 -17.46
CA SER A 335 -7.37 -25.25 -16.93
C SER A 335 -8.37 -24.44 -17.74
N SER A 336 -9.14 -23.60 -17.05
CA SER A 336 -9.93 -22.53 -17.66
C SER A 336 -9.35 -21.18 -17.28
N LEU A 337 -9.37 -20.24 -18.21
CA LEU A 337 -8.85 -18.89 -18.03
C LEU A 337 -9.97 -17.89 -18.32
N SER A 338 -10.20 -16.97 -17.36
CA SER A 338 -11.06 -15.81 -17.58
C SER A 338 -10.22 -14.55 -17.36
N ILE A 339 -10.15 -13.72 -18.38
CA ILE A 339 -9.44 -12.44 -18.35
C ILE A 339 -10.48 -11.34 -18.53
N SER A 340 -10.46 -10.35 -17.66
CA SER A 340 -11.29 -9.15 -17.77
C SER A 340 -10.39 -7.92 -17.69
N GLU A 341 -10.47 -7.05 -18.67
CA GLU A 341 -9.76 -5.78 -18.73
C GLU A 341 -10.76 -4.66 -18.87
N TRP A 342 -10.72 -3.70 -17.96
CA TRP A 342 -11.65 -2.60 -17.90
C TRP A 342 -10.91 -1.28 -17.96
N ALA A 343 -11.35 -0.37 -18.81
CA ALA A 343 -10.95 1.02 -18.78
C ALA A 343 -11.93 1.81 -17.91
N VAL A 344 -11.39 2.57 -16.98
CA VAL A 344 -12.14 3.51 -16.14
C VAL A 344 -12.02 4.89 -16.77
N ASP A 345 -13.10 5.35 -17.42
CA ASP A 345 -13.17 6.66 -18.07
C ASP A 345 -13.37 7.75 -17.01
N ALA A 346 -12.28 8.27 -16.47
CA ALA A 346 -12.32 9.28 -15.42
C ALA A 346 -12.73 10.65 -15.97
N ASP A 347 -13.55 11.36 -15.20
CA ASP A 347 -13.74 12.80 -15.35
C ASP A 347 -12.54 13.51 -14.70
N PRO A 348 -11.65 14.15 -15.46
CA PRO A 348 -10.41 14.70 -14.92
C PRO A 348 -10.63 15.81 -13.89
N GLN A 349 -11.73 16.55 -13.99
CA GLN A 349 -12.06 17.59 -13.03
C GLN A 349 -12.53 17.00 -11.69
N ALA A 350 -13.46 16.05 -11.72
CA ALA A 350 -13.95 15.37 -10.53
C ALA A 350 -12.85 14.56 -9.86
N TYR A 351 -12.02 13.84 -10.65
CA TYR A 351 -10.86 13.11 -10.17
C TYR A 351 -9.90 14.02 -9.42
N GLY A 352 -9.51 15.16 -10.03
CA GLY A 352 -8.59 16.11 -9.43
C GLY A 352 -9.14 16.72 -8.14
N GLN A 353 -10.39 17.18 -8.14
CA GLN A 353 -11.02 17.76 -6.96
C GLN A 353 -11.07 16.78 -5.77
N LEU A 354 -11.45 15.54 -6.03
CA LEU A 354 -11.49 14.51 -4.98
C LEU A 354 -10.09 14.14 -4.49
N ALA A 355 -9.12 13.96 -5.39
CA ALA A 355 -7.74 13.68 -5.02
C ALA A 355 -7.17 14.79 -4.12
N GLU A 356 -7.36 16.05 -4.47
CA GLU A 356 -6.94 17.22 -3.70
C GLU A 356 -7.64 17.28 -2.32
N GLN A 357 -8.96 17.16 -2.30
CA GLN A 357 -9.75 17.24 -1.05
C GLN A 357 -9.32 16.18 -0.03
N TYR A 358 -9.14 14.93 -0.47
CA TYR A 358 -8.81 13.84 0.43
C TYR A 358 -7.32 13.81 0.80
N SER A 359 -6.43 14.23 -0.10
CA SER A 359 -5.02 14.47 0.21
C SER A 359 -4.83 15.58 1.25
N ASN A 360 -5.59 16.68 1.11
CA ASN A 360 -5.64 17.75 2.12
C ASN A 360 -6.14 17.23 3.47
N GLY A 361 -7.17 16.38 3.47
CA GLY A 361 -7.66 15.72 4.68
C GLY A 361 -6.60 14.88 5.38
N PHE A 362 -5.85 14.09 4.62
CA PHE A 362 -4.75 13.28 5.17
C PHE A 362 -3.68 14.16 5.81
N ILE A 363 -3.12 15.13 5.07
CA ILE A 363 -2.00 15.93 5.59
C ILE A 363 -2.40 16.78 6.77
N LYS A 364 -3.63 17.28 6.82
CA LYS A 364 -4.17 18.01 7.95
C LYS A 364 -4.18 17.16 9.23
N MET A 365 -4.65 15.92 9.14
CA MET A 365 -4.63 14.96 10.25
C MET A 365 -3.19 14.58 10.65
N ALA A 366 -2.32 14.29 9.68
CA ALA A 366 -0.94 13.91 9.91
C ALA A 366 -0.13 15.07 10.56
N ALA A 367 -0.28 16.29 10.06
CA ALA A 367 0.37 17.47 10.59
C ALA A 367 -0.08 17.78 12.04
N LEU A 368 -1.39 17.64 12.33
CA LEU A 368 -1.91 17.79 13.70
C LEU A 368 -1.35 16.74 14.66
N SER A 369 -1.18 15.50 14.18
CA SER A 369 -0.58 14.40 14.96
C SER A 369 0.93 14.57 15.14
N ALA A 370 1.59 15.25 14.20
CA ALA A 370 3.03 15.47 14.20
C ALA A 370 3.49 16.67 15.06
N ARG A 371 2.59 17.40 15.69
CA ARG A 371 2.94 18.55 16.55
C ARG A 371 3.87 18.17 17.71
N PRO A 372 4.77 19.10 18.15
CA PRO A 372 5.57 18.91 19.35
C PRO A 372 4.72 18.76 20.59
#